data_341f6983922f7d822e9bb08c22224f9a
#
_entry.id   341f6983922f7d822e9bb08c22224f9a
#
_cell.length_a   1.000
_cell.length_b   1.000
_cell.length_c   1.000
_cell.angle_alpha   90.00
_cell.angle_beta   90.00
_cell.angle_gamma   90.00
#
_symmetry.space_group_name_H-M   'P 1'
#
loop_
_entity.id
_entity.type
_entity.pdbx_description
1 polymer ?
#
loop_
_entity_poly.entity_id
_entity_poly.type
_entity_poly.pdbx_seq_one_letter_code
_entity_poly.pdbx_strand_id
1 'polypeptide(L)'
;MNQHTLPKAIWKTIVAVFLLMPLVVTVVYAFSERWVHILPEGFTLHYLAATLTNQKFLLGIGRGLLISFVPVAITNVSVLLALYVVIVYLPGLEKIVQLLCLIPTTLNGIILATSVLGTYAGTNTILANRIVMLSFIYCVFIMPMTYQG
;
A
#
# COMPACT_ATOMS: atom_id res chain seq x y z
N MET A 1 22.33 26.53 26.88
CA MET A 1 21.09 25.74 26.76
C MET A 1 20.14 26.53 25.86
N ASN A 2 19.94 26.06 24.59
CA ASN A 2 19.28 26.86 23.55
C ASN A 2 17.78 27.06 23.84
N GLN A 3 17.37 28.28 24.13
CA GLN A 3 15.97 28.67 24.41
C GLN A 3 15.02 28.40 23.21
N HIS A 4 15.54 28.18 22.00
CA HIS A 4 14.75 27.89 20.81
C HIS A 4 14.40 26.41 20.60
N THR A 5 14.94 25.50 21.39
CA THR A 5 14.69 24.06 21.24
C THR A 5 13.44 23.60 21.98
N LEU A 6 13.08 24.24 23.08
CA LEU A 6 11.92 23.93 23.91
C LEU A 6 10.59 24.11 23.15
N PRO A 7 10.31 25.25 22.49
CA PRO A 7 9.05 25.42 21.77
C PRO A 7 8.94 24.47 20.56
N LYS A 8 10.06 24.16 19.90
CA LYS A 8 10.08 23.18 18.80
C LYS A 8 9.82 21.75 19.28
N ALA A 9 10.35 21.37 20.46
CA ALA A 9 10.11 20.06 21.03
C ALA A 9 8.64 19.91 21.45
N ILE A 10 8.06 20.90 22.10
CA ILE A 10 6.65 20.93 22.50
C ILE A 10 5.75 20.77 21.26
N TRP A 11 6.01 21.55 20.21
CA TRP A 11 5.23 21.48 18.96
C TRP A 11 5.31 20.11 18.29
N LYS A 12 6.51 19.53 18.20
CA LYS A 12 6.69 18.17 17.67
C LYS A 12 5.94 17.12 18.49
N THR A 13 5.95 17.24 19.82
CA THR A 13 5.23 16.32 20.70
C THR A 13 3.72 16.43 20.50
N ILE A 14 3.17 17.64 20.41
CA ILE A 14 1.74 17.85 20.16
C ILE A 14 1.32 17.22 18.82
N VAL A 15 2.08 17.46 17.75
CA VAL A 15 1.81 16.87 16.43
C VAL A 15 1.93 15.35 16.47
N ALA A 16 2.95 14.81 17.15
CA ALA A 16 3.12 13.37 17.28
C ALA A 16 1.95 12.72 18.05
N VAL A 17 1.54 13.31 19.16
CA VAL A 17 0.37 12.84 19.94
C VAL A 17 -0.89 12.89 19.09
N PHE A 18 -1.13 13.98 18.38
CA PHE A 18 -2.29 14.12 17.49
C PHE A 18 -2.32 13.06 16.39
N LEU A 19 -1.17 12.77 15.76
CA LEU A 19 -1.06 11.76 14.71
C LEU A 19 -1.17 10.32 15.26
N LEU A 20 -0.67 10.07 16.48
CA LEU A 20 -0.71 8.74 17.09
C LEU A 20 -2.05 8.44 17.75
N MET A 21 -2.83 9.48 18.13
CA MET A 21 -4.10 9.33 18.83
C MET A 21 -5.06 8.35 18.13
N PRO A 22 -5.32 8.43 16.82
CA PRO A 22 -6.22 7.50 16.14
C PRO A 22 -5.74 6.05 16.21
N LEU A 23 -4.41 5.83 16.15
CA LEU A 23 -3.83 4.49 16.27
C LEU A 23 -4.03 3.93 17.69
N VAL A 24 -3.76 4.74 18.71
CA VAL A 24 -3.96 4.35 20.11
C VAL A 24 -5.44 4.03 20.36
N VAL A 25 -6.35 4.87 19.91
CA VAL A 25 -7.80 4.63 20.03
C VAL A 25 -8.21 3.33 19.33
N THR A 26 -7.69 3.05 18.14
CA THR A 26 -7.97 1.81 17.43
C THR A 26 -7.46 0.57 18.21
N VAL A 27 -6.27 0.65 18.77
CA VAL A 27 -5.72 -0.43 19.61
C VAL A 27 -6.56 -0.64 20.86
N VAL A 28 -6.93 0.43 21.58
CA VAL A 28 -7.80 0.35 22.75
C VAL A 28 -9.16 -0.26 22.39
N TYR A 29 -9.72 0.15 21.25
CA TYR A 29 -10.99 -0.39 20.74
C TYR A 29 -10.89 -1.90 20.48
N ALA A 30 -9.79 -2.37 19.90
CA ALA A 30 -9.58 -3.79 19.60
C ALA A 30 -9.57 -4.70 20.84
N PHE A 31 -9.22 -4.15 22.02
CA PHE A 31 -9.18 -4.84 23.30
C PHE A 31 -10.39 -4.55 24.20
N SER A 32 -11.34 -3.73 23.77
CA SER A 32 -12.53 -3.37 24.53
C SER A 32 -13.66 -4.36 24.30
N GLU A 33 -14.37 -4.75 25.36
CA GLU A 33 -15.56 -5.60 25.26
C GLU A 33 -16.75 -4.84 24.67
N ARG A 34 -16.95 -3.60 25.13
CA ARG A 34 -17.99 -2.70 24.64
C ARG A 34 -17.49 -1.26 24.66
N TRP A 35 -17.86 -0.52 23.63
CA TRP A 35 -17.63 0.91 23.56
C TRP A 35 -18.94 1.63 23.25
N VAL A 36 -19.77 1.84 24.30
CA VAL A 36 -21.06 2.51 24.19
C VAL A 36 -20.98 3.95 24.69
N HIS A 37 -20.04 4.24 25.61
CA HIS A 37 -19.83 5.57 26.20
C HIS A 37 -18.46 6.16 25.78
N ILE A 38 -18.10 7.29 26.38
CA ILE A 38 -16.82 7.99 26.10
C ILE A 38 -15.61 7.11 26.45
N LEU A 39 -15.73 6.25 27.46
CA LEU A 39 -14.67 5.33 27.87
C LEU A 39 -15.01 3.88 27.49
N PRO A 40 -14.01 3.09 27.10
CA PRO A 40 -14.20 1.67 26.84
C PRO A 40 -14.51 0.92 28.13
N GLU A 41 -15.46 -0.01 28.06
CA GLU A 41 -15.83 -0.89 29.16
C GLU A 41 -15.30 -2.30 28.91
N GLY A 42 -14.69 -2.88 29.95
CA GLY A 42 -14.17 -4.24 29.93
C GLY A 42 -12.92 -4.41 29.04
N PHE A 43 -12.12 -5.42 29.38
CA PHE A 43 -10.98 -5.84 28.57
C PHE A 43 -11.23 -7.27 28.09
N THR A 44 -11.18 -7.48 26.77
CA THR A 44 -11.39 -8.79 26.18
C THR A 44 -10.43 -9.07 25.02
N LEU A 45 -9.98 -10.31 24.90
CA LEU A 45 -9.24 -10.83 23.77
C LEU A 45 -10.14 -11.64 22.83
N HIS A 46 -11.42 -11.78 23.18
CA HIS A 46 -12.35 -12.64 22.44
C HIS A 46 -12.46 -12.25 20.95
N TYR A 47 -12.63 -10.96 20.67
CA TYR A 47 -12.77 -10.48 19.30
C TYR A 47 -11.48 -10.65 18.48
N LEU A 48 -10.32 -10.46 19.13
CA LEU A 48 -9.04 -10.68 18.50
C LEU A 48 -8.86 -12.18 18.16
N ALA A 49 -9.14 -13.07 19.12
CA ALA A 49 -9.07 -14.50 18.91
C ALA A 49 -10.07 -14.97 17.84
N ALA A 50 -11.31 -14.48 17.88
CA ALA A 50 -12.33 -14.80 16.90
C ALA A 50 -11.94 -14.34 15.48
N THR A 51 -11.29 -13.19 15.36
CA THR A 51 -10.80 -12.70 14.07
C THR A 51 -9.63 -13.53 13.55
N LEU A 52 -8.66 -13.85 14.41
CA LEU A 52 -7.49 -14.65 14.04
C LEU A 52 -7.82 -16.11 13.72
N THR A 53 -8.91 -16.65 14.29
CA THR A 53 -9.42 -18.01 13.95
C THR A 53 -10.37 -18.00 12.76
N ASN A 54 -10.79 -16.83 12.27
CA ASN A 54 -11.70 -16.76 11.15
C ASN A 54 -10.99 -17.10 9.84
N GLN A 55 -11.42 -18.22 9.22
CA GLN A 55 -10.83 -18.71 7.98
C GLN A 55 -10.89 -17.68 6.84
N LYS A 56 -11.98 -16.90 6.74
CA LYS A 56 -12.10 -15.85 5.71
C LYS A 56 -11.06 -14.74 5.90
N PHE A 57 -10.78 -14.40 7.15
CA PHE A 57 -9.75 -13.39 7.49
C PHE A 57 -8.35 -13.89 7.15
N LEU A 58 -8.01 -15.13 7.52
CA LEU A 58 -6.72 -15.74 7.20
C LEU A 58 -6.50 -15.88 5.68
N LEU A 59 -7.53 -16.31 4.95
CA LEU A 59 -7.48 -16.34 3.49
C LEU A 59 -7.33 -14.94 2.89
N GLY A 60 -7.97 -13.93 3.50
CA GLY A 60 -7.80 -12.53 3.12
C GLY A 60 -6.36 -12.04 3.28
N ILE A 61 -5.73 -12.34 4.42
CA ILE A 61 -4.30 -12.04 4.65
C ILE A 61 -3.42 -12.74 3.61
N GLY A 62 -3.61 -14.04 3.39
CA GLY A 62 -2.84 -14.80 2.40
C GLY A 62 -2.94 -14.21 1.00
N ARG A 63 -4.15 -13.86 0.56
CA ARG A 63 -4.37 -13.18 -0.73
C ARG A 63 -3.73 -11.80 -0.77
N GLY A 64 -3.83 -11.03 0.32
CA GLY A 64 -3.19 -9.72 0.44
C GLY A 64 -1.68 -9.80 0.31
N LEU A 65 -1.04 -10.73 1.00
CA LEU A 65 0.39 -10.99 0.90
C LEU A 65 0.80 -11.38 -0.53
N LEU A 66 0.04 -12.27 -1.17
CA LEU A 66 0.30 -12.71 -2.53
C LEU A 66 0.25 -11.54 -3.51
N ILE A 67 -0.81 -10.71 -3.44
CA ILE A 67 -0.99 -9.52 -4.28
C ILE A 67 0.09 -8.46 -4.00
N SER A 68 0.69 -8.44 -2.82
CA SER A 68 1.78 -7.51 -2.49
C SER A 68 3.13 -8.01 -2.98
N PHE A 69 3.50 -9.25 -2.68
CA PHE A 69 4.83 -9.79 -2.99
C PHE A 69 5.05 -10.09 -4.48
N VAL A 70 4.05 -10.68 -5.14
CA VAL A 70 4.19 -11.11 -6.53
C VAL A 70 4.44 -9.93 -7.48
N PRO A 71 3.64 -8.84 -7.46
CA PRO A 71 3.91 -7.68 -8.29
C PRO A 71 5.25 -7.02 -8.01
N VAL A 72 5.64 -6.90 -6.74
CA VAL A 72 6.93 -6.31 -6.35
C VAL A 72 8.10 -7.11 -6.93
N ALA A 73 8.07 -8.43 -6.79
CA ALA A 73 9.12 -9.29 -7.33
C ALA A 73 9.21 -9.21 -8.86
N ILE A 74 8.06 -9.31 -9.55
CA ILE A 74 8.00 -9.23 -11.01
C ILE A 74 8.48 -7.87 -11.51
N THR A 75 8.02 -6.77 -10.89
CA THR A 75 8.38 -5.42 -11.29
C THR A 75 9.86 -5.15 -11.05
N ASN A 76 10.40 -5.53 -9.90
CA ASN A 76 11.83 -5.36 -9.62
C ASN A 76 12.71 -6.08 -10.65
N VAL A 77 12.42 -7.35 -10.94
CA VAL A 77 13.18 -8.10 -11.94
C VAL A 77 13.06 -7.46 -13.32
N SER A 78 11.84 -7.07 -13.72
CA SER A 78 11.59 -6.46 -15.03
C SER A 78 12.29 -5.10 -15.18
N VAL A 79 12.23 -4.26 -14.15
CA VAL A 79 12.88 -2.93 -14.17
C VAL A 79 14.40 -3.05 -14.14
N LEU A 80 14.96 -3.97 -13.34
CA LEU A 80 16.41 -4.21 -13.34
C LEU A 80 16.92 -4.69 -14.69
N LEU A 81 16.18 -5.59 -15.35
CA LEU A 81 16.53 -6.05 -16.70
C LEU A 81 16.41 -4.90 -17.73
N ALA A 82 15.36 -4.10 -17.63
CA ALA A 82 15.18 -2.94 -18.53
C ALA A 82 16.29 -1.91 -18.32
N LEU A 83 16.65 -1.58 -17.08
CA LEU A 83 17.74 -0.68 -16.74
C LEU A 83 19.09 -1.21 -17.28
N TYR A 84 19.36 -2.50 -17.09
CA TYR A 84 20.57 -3.11 -17.62
C TYR A 84 20.67 -2.96 -19.14
N VAL A 85 19.59 -3.24 -19.86
CA VAL A 85 19.53 -3.09 -21.33
C VAL A 85 19.70 -1.64 -21.76
N VAL A 86 19.04 -0.71 -21.08
CA VAL A 86 19.09 0.74 -21.40
C VAL A 86 20.49 1.28 -21.16
N ILE A 87 21.10 0.98 -20.02
CA ILE A 87 22.43 1.51 -19.66
C ILE A 87 23.53 0.92 -20.55
N VAL A 88 23.46 -0.40 -20.84
CA VAL A 88 24.56 -1.10 -21.53
C VAL A 88 24.42 -0.99 -23.04
N TYR A 89 23.20 -1.14 -23.58
CA TYR A 89 22.99 -1.26 -25.02
C TYR A 89 22.36 -0.03 -25.70
N LEU A 90 21.55 0.74 -24.96
CA LEU A 90 20.73 1.81 -25.55
C LEU A 90 20.73 3.09 -24.70
N PRO A 91 21.90 3.70 -24.40
CA PRO A 91 21.97 4.87 -23.50
C PRO A 91 21.15 6.08 -24.01
N GLY A 92 20.90 6.17 -25.32
CA GLY A 92 20.07 7.23 -25.88
C GLY A 92 18.57 7.14 -25.55
N LEU A 93 18.08 5.99 -25.08
CA LEU A 93 16.68 5.78 -24.74
C LEU A 93 16.37 6.05 -23.27
N GLU A 94 17.36 6.34 -22.44
CA GLU A 94 17.19 6.56 -21.00
C GLU A 94 16.10 7.59 -20.68
N LYS A 95 16.14 8.76 -21.35
CA LYS A 95 15.16 9.83 -21.16
C LYS A 95 13.74 9.41 -21.54
N ILE A 96 13.59 8.63 -22.60
CA ILE A 96 12.29 8.14 -23.06
C ILE A 96 11.72 7.14 -22.07
N VAL A 97 12.54 6.20 -21.59
CA VAL A 97 12.12 5.22 -20.60
C VAL A 97 11.74 5.91 -19.29
N GLN A 98 12.53 6.87 -18.84
CA GLN A 98 12.22 7.68 -17.66
C GLN A 98 10.87 8.41 -17.81
N LEU A 99 10.62 9.04 -18.96
CA LEU A 99 9.35 9.70 -19.23
C LEU A 99 8.17 8.72 -19.19
N LEU A 100 8.31 7.55 -19.83
CA LEU A 100 7.30 6.51 -19.83
C LEU A 100 7.00 5.97 -18.43
N CYS A 101 8.03 5.81 -17.59
CA CYS A 101 7.87 5.40 -16.20
C CYS A 101 7.15 6.46 -15.34
N LEU A 102 7.21 7.75 -15.72
CA LEU A 102 6.52 8.81 -14.99
C LEU A 102 5.02 8.88 -15.29
N ILE A 103 4.55 8.38 -16.44
CA ILE A 103 3.14 8.45 -16.83
C ILE A 103 2.21 7.84 -15.74
N PRO A 104 2.47 6.62 -15.20
CA PRO A 104 1.61 6.06 -14.18
C PRO A 104 1.54 6.86 -12.88
N THR A 105 2.58 7.63 -12.53
CA THR A 105 2.59 8.44 -11.31
C THR A 105 1.66 9.65 -11.38
N THR A 106 1.37 10.14 -12.58
CA THR A 106 0.45 11.25 -12.80
C THR A 106 -1.01 10.85 -12.68
N LEU A 107 -1.31 9.55 -12.80
CA LEU A 107 -2.66 9.03 -12.72
C LEU A 107 -3.03 8.73 -11.26
N ASN A 108 -4.24 9.16 -10.87
CA ASN A 108 -4.78 8.76 -9.57
C ASN A 108 -5.07 7.24 -9.59
N GLY A 109 -4.55 6.52 -8.59
CA GLY A 109 -4.71 5.08 -8.45
C GLY A 109 -6.15 4.59 -8.50
N ILE A 110 -7.08 5.37 -7.95
CA ILE A 110 -8.51 5.04 -7.96
C ILE A 110 -9.05 5.09 -9.39
N ILE A 111 -8.68 6.12 -10.17
CA ILE A 111 -9.13 6.27 -11.56
C ILE A 111 -8.61 5.11 -12.41
N LEU A 112 -7.34 4.75 -12.26
CA LEU A 112 -6.75 3.63 -12.99
C LEU A 112 -7.41 2.30 -12.60
N ALA A 113 -7.60 2.05 -11.31
CA ALA A 113 -8.24 0.83 -10.82
C ALA A 113 -9.69 0.70 -11.31
N THR A 114 -10.48 1.77 -11.26
CA THR A 114 -11.87 1.76 -11.72
C THR A 114 -11.98 1.62 -13.23
N SER A 115 -11.08 2.24 -14.00
CA SER A 115 -11.05 2.13 -15.46
C SER A 115 -10.72 0.71 -15.91
N VAL A 116 -9.69 0.09 -15.30
CA VAL A 116 -9.31 -1.30 -15.60
C VAL A 116 -10.44 -2.25 -15.18
N LEU A 117 -11.03 -2.05 -14.00
CA LEU A 117 -12.16 -2.85 -13.54
C LEU A 117 -13.35 -2.73 -14.51
N GLY A 118 -13.72 -1.52 -14.90
CA GLY A 118 -14.83 -1.27 -15.82
C GLY A 118 -14.63 -1.90 -17.20
N THR A 119 -13.38 -1.92 -17.67
CA THR A 119 -13.06 -2.46 -18.99
C THR A 119 -13.00 -4.00 -19.02
N TYR A 120 -12.44 -4.62 -17.99
CA TYR A 120 -12.11 -6.05 -18.03
C TYR A 120 -12.98 -6.95 -17.16
N ALA A 121 -13.77 -6.42 -16.23
CA ALA A 121 -14.58 -7.23 -15.31
C ALA A 121 -15.66 -8.08 -16.00
N GLY A 122 -16.11 -7.67 -17.19
CA GLY A 122 -17.12 -8.38 -17.99
C GLY A 122 -16.54 -9.21 -19.15
N THR A 123 -15.21 -9.28 -19.27
CA THR A 123 -14.56 -10.00 -20.39
C THR A 123 -14.11 -11.40 -19.97
N ASN A 124 -14.01 -12.32 -20.93
CA ASN A 124 -13.48 -13.67 -20.70
C ASN A 124 -11.95 -13.71 -20.78
N THR A 125 -11.27 -12.65 -20.38
CA THR A 125 -9.81 -12.56 -20.39
C THR A 125 -9.21 -12.94 -19.04
N ILE A 126 -7.91 -13.23 -19.01
CA ILE A 126 -7.16 -13.51 -17.78
C ILE A 126 -7.27 -12.34 -16.79
N LEU A 127 -7.41 -11.11 -17.28
CA LEU A 127 -7.59 -9.89 -16.50
C LEU A 127 -8.98 -9.78 -15.82
N ALA A 128 -9.96 -10.63 -16.18
CA ALA A 128 -11.22 -10.73 -15.46
C ALA A 128 -11.06 -11.34 -14.05
N ASN A 129 -9.96 -12.06 -13.80
CA ASN A 129 -9.63 -12.54 -12.47
C ASN A 129 -9.13 -11.36 -11.60
N ARG A 130 -9.86 -11.07 -10.52
CA ARG A 130 -9.58 -9.92 -9.63
C ARG A 130 -8.14 -9.91 -9.09
N ILE A 131 -7.58 -11.08 -8.78
CA ILE A 131 -6.22 -11.20 -8.24
C ILE A 131 -5.20 -10.80 -9.31
N VAL A 132 -5.36 -11.31 -10.54
CA VAL A 132 -4.47 -11.02 -11.66
C VAL A 132 -4.56 -9.55 -12.05
N MET A 133 -5.77 -9.01 -12.12
CA MET A 133 -6.01 -7.61 -12.44
C MET A 133 -5.37 -6.67 -11.40
N LEU A 134 -5.57 -6.92 -10.12
CA LEU A 134 -4.94 -6.14 -9.05
C LEU A 134 -3.42 -6.23 -9.11
N SER A 135 -2.86 -7.44 -9.30
CA SER A 135 -1.42 -7.62 -9.44
C SER A 135 -0.85 -6.83 -10.62
N PHE A 136 -1.55 -6.80 -11.75
CA PHE A 136 -1.16 -6.02 -12.92
C PHE A 136 -1.16 -4.51 -12.62
N ILE A 137 -2.22 -4.00 -11.99
CA ILE A 137 -2.30 -2.59 -11.57
C ILE A 137 -1.15 -2.23 -10.63
N TYR A 138 -0.84 -3.07 -9.65
CA TYR A 138 0.28 -2.85 -8.74
C TYR A 138 1.63 -2.86 -9.45
N CYS A 139 1.85 -3.76 -10.42
CA CYS A 139 3.07 -3.74 -11.25
C CYS A 139 3.25 -2.37 -11.93
N VAL A 140 2.19 -1.84 -12.53
CA VAL A 140 2.23 -0.54 -13.22
C VAL A 140 2.55 0.60 -12.25
N PHE A 141 1.99 0.58 -11.02
CA PHE A 141 2.25 1.62 -10.02
C PHE A 141 3.65 1.54 -9.39
N ILE A 142 4.15 0.33 -9.17
CA ILE A 142 5.46 0.13 -8.53
C ILE A 142 6.60 0.44 -9.51
N MET A 143 6.37 0.25 -10.80
CA MET A 143 7.38 0.44 -11.85
C MET A 143 8.13 1.78 -11.76
N PRO A 144 7.47 2.95 -11.67
CA PRO A 144 8.18 4.23 -11.57
C PRO A 144 8.97 4.38 -10.27
N MET A 145 8.46 3.85 -9.16
CA MET A 145 9.17 3.90 -7.87
C MET A 145 10.44 3.05 -7.90
N THR A 146 10.38 1.87 -8.52
CA THR A 146 11.54 0.99 -8.67
C THR A 146 12.57 1.56 -9.65
N TYR A 147 12.12 2.31 -10.67
CA TYR A 147 13.01 2.91 -11.65
C TYR A 147 13.78 4.12 -11.09
N GLN A 148 13.20 4.85 -10.14
CA GLN A 148 13.77 6.06 -9.55
C GLN A 148 14.58 5.80 -8.28
N GLY A 149 14.42 4.65 -7.61
CA GLY A 149 15.15 4.26 -6.40
C GLY A 149 16.46 3.58 -6.71
#